data_f750aaaba699586398acb1ed2788e8c8
#
_entry.id   f750aaaba699586398acb1ed2788e8c8
#
_cell.length_a   1.000
_cell.length_b   1.000
_cell.length_c   1.000
_cell.angle_alpha   90.00
_cell.angle_beta   90.00
_cell.angle_gamma   90.00
#
_symmetry.space_group_name_H-M   'P 1'
#
loop_
_entity.id
_entity.type
_entity.pdbx_description
1 polymer ?
#
loop_
_entity_poly.entity_id
_entity_poly.type
_entity_poly.pdbx_seq_one_letter_code
_entity_poly.pdbx_strand_id
1 'polypeptide(L)'
;MKDFSGGDTENSTMKAGKTNMGRLSKVEISGVNTSKLPVLSREEAKVLFQQARAGSEEARQTLIQGNLRLVLSVIKKFDGRNENPDDLFQVGCVGLIKGIDNFNVDLDVFPSTYLVPMIVGEIRRYLRDNSSVRVSRSMRDTAYKVLQAKEKYVAEHQ
;
A
#
# COMPACT_ATOMS: atom_id res chain seq x y z
N MET A 1 -8.27 -53.16 47.69
CA MET A 1 -8.87 -53.79 46.51
C MET A 1 -9.64 -52.73 45.73
N LYS A 2 -9.22 -52.46 44.53
CA LYS A 2 -9.77 -51.63 43.48
C LYS A 2 -9.54 -50.11 43.55
N ASP A 3 -8.58 -49.76 42.78
CA ASP A 3 -8.30 -48.59 41.96
C ASP A 3 -9.53 -47.90 41.41
N PHE A 4 -9.51 -46.60 41.38
CA PHE A 4 -10.12 -45.82 40.31
C PHE A 4 -9.26 -44.60 39.97
N SER A 5 -8.68 -44.77 38.86
CA SER A 5 -7.95 -43.90 37.96
C SER A 5 -8.70 -42.64 37.57
N GLY A 6 -7.95 -41.54 37.48
CA GLY A 6 -7.79 -40.67 36.31
C GLY A 6 -9.02 -39.88 35.86
N GLY A 7 -8.91 -38.60 35.91
CA GLY A 7 -9.74 -37.67 35.20
C GLY A 7 -8.89 -36.48 34.78
N ASP A 8 -8.19 -36.60 33.67
CA ASP A 8 -7.46 -35.52 33.02
C ASP A 8 -8.46 -34.52 32.46
N THR A 9 -8.56 -33.36 33.10
CA THR A 9 -9.24 -32.21 32.50
C THR A 9 -8.28 -31.52 31.56
N GLU A 10 -8.41 -31.85 30.28
CA GLU A 10 -7.77 -31.14 29.18
C GLU A 10 -8.22 -29.67 29.18
N ASN A 11 -7.30 -28.82 29.57
CA ASN A 11 -7.42 -27.39 29.46
C ASN A 11 -7.19 -27.00 27.99
N SER A 12 -8.28 -26.98 27.20
CA SER A 12 -8.30 -26.53 25.81
C SER A 12 -8.07 -25.03 25.75
N THR A 13 -6.82 -24.65 25.78
CA THR A 13 -6.40 -23.28 25.51
C THR A 13 -6.61 -23.00 24.02
N MET A 14 -7.68 -22.27 23.71
CA MET A 14 -7.89 -21.72 22.37
C MET A 14 -6.70 -20.83 22.01
N LYS A 15 -5.77 -21.37 21.26
CA LYS A 15 -4.75 -20.59 20.55
C LYS A 15 -5.46 -19.77 19.48
N ALA A 16 -5.60 -18.47 19.76
CA ALA A 16 -5.95 -17.49 18.74
C ALA A 16 -5.01 -17.67 17.56
N GLY A 17 -5.58 -18.02 16.41
CA GLY A 17 -4.84 -18.23 15.16
C GLY A 17 -4.12 -16.94 14.77
N LYS A 18 -2.80 -16.94 14.94
CA LYS A 18 -1.93 -15.97 14.28
C LYS A 18 -2.10 -16.20 12.78
N THR A 19 -2.90 -15.38 12.14
CA THR A 19 -3.01 -15.31 10.68
C THR A 19 -1.61 -15.00 10.15
N ASN A 20 -1.06 -15.97 9.46
CA ASN A 20 0.31 -15.96 8.94
C ASN A 20 0.39 -14.99 7.75
N MET A 21 0.60 -13.69 8.02
CA MET A 21 0.66 -12.58 7.07
C MET A 21 2.04 -12.46 6.39
N GLY A 22 2.77 -13.59 6.31
CA GLY A 22 4.15 -13.62 5.83
C GLY A 22 4.36 -14.05 4.38
N ARG A 23 3.33 -14.06 3.50
CA ARG A 23 3.46 -14.64 2.15
C ARG A 23 2.90 -13.82 1.00
N LEU A 24 2.98 -12.49 1.04
CA LEU A 24 2.70 -11.67 -0.15
C LEU A 24 3.86 -11.64 -1.17
N SER A 25 4.90 -12.46 -0.99
CA SER A 25 6.04 -12.51 -1.90
C SER A 25 5.80 -13.34 -3.17
N LYS A 26 4.61 -13.91 -3.36
CA LYS A 26 4.27 -14.78 -4.52
C LYS A 26 2.84 -14.59 -5.01
N VAL A 27 2.24 -13.44 -4.83
CA VAL A 27 0.88 -13.19 -5.30
C VAL A 27 0.98 -12.63 -6.72
N GLU A 28 0.35 -13.29 -7.68
CA GLU A 28 0.02 -12.69 -8.96
C GLU A 28 -1.05 -11.63 -8.70
N ILE A 29 -0.64 -10.37 -8.73
CA ILE A 29 -1.54 -9.23 -8.64
C ILE A 29 -1.78 -8.78 -10.09
N SER A 30 -3.02 -8.80 -10.54
CA SER A 30 -3.43 -8.40 -11.90
C SER A 30 -2.66 -9.14 -13.01
N GLY A 31 -2.31 -10.43 -12.80
CA GLY A 31 -1.56 -11.23 -13.76
C GLY A 31 -0.06 -10.87 -13.88
N VAL A 32 0.43 -9.94 -13.06
CA VAL A 32 1.85 -9.56 -13.03
C VAL A 32 2.62 -10.46 -12.07
N ASN A 33 3.62 -11.16 -12.58
CA ASN A 33 4.53 -11.96 -11.74
C ASN A 33 5.50 -11.02 -11.00
N THR A 34 5.16 -10.74 -9.73
CA THR A 34 5.88 -9.78 -8.90
C THR A 34 7.33 -10.16 -8.58
N SER A 35 7.70 -11.44 -8.76
CA SER A 35 9.06 -11.92 -8.49
C SER A 35 10.06 -11.61 -9.60
N LYS A 36 9.56 -11.36 -10.83
CA LYS A 36 10.38 -11.11 -12.02
C LYS A 36 10.46 -9.64 -12.42
N LEU A 37 9.92 -8.74 -11.62
CA LEU A 37 9.94 -7.31 -11.92
C LEU A 37 11.37 -6.77 -11.90
N PRO A 38 11.78 -6.03 -12.95
CA PRO A 38 13.11 -5.41 -13.02
C PRO A 38 13.27 -4.36 -11.91
N VAL A 39 14.51 -4.13 -11.53
CA VAL A 39 14.89 -3.04 -10.61
C VAL A 39 15.87 -2.16 -11.36
N LEU A 40 15.56 -0.87 -11.44
CA LEU A 40 16.42 0.12 -12.07
C LEU A 40 17.42 0.69 -11.06
N SER A 41 18.66 0.86 -11.47
CA SER A 41 19.64 1.66 -10.74
C SER A 41 19.31 3.16 -10.84
N ARG A 42 19.94 3.98 -10.01
CA ARG A 42 19.73 5.44 -10.04
C ARG A 42 20.16 6.05 -11.37
N GLU A 43 21.29 5.60 -11.88
CA GLU A 43 21.89 6.08 -13.12
C GLU A 43 21.01 5.71 -14.32
N GLU A 44 20.59 4.46 -14.41
CA GLU A 44 19.67 3.99 -15.45
C GLU A 44 18.36 4.76 -15.42
N ALA A 45 17.77 4.94 -14.23
CA ALA A 45 16.52 5.70 -14.09
C ALA A 45 16.70 7.14 -14.60
N LYS A 46 17.81 7.81 -14.29
CA LYS A 46 18.08 9.18 -14.75
C LYS A 46 18.12 9.27 -16.26
N VAL A 47 18.83 8.36 -16.92
CA VAL A 47 18.91 8.29 -18.39
C VAL A 47 17.54 8.03 -19.01
N LEU A 48 16.80 7.07 -18.45
CA LEU A 48 15.47 6.74 -18.93
C LEU A 48 14.47 7.90 -18.78
N PHE A 49 14.54 8.66 -17.67
CA PHE A 49 13.72 9.86 -17.49
C PHE A 49 14.04 10.93 -18.54
N GLN A 50 15.32 11.13 -18.87
CA GLN A 50 15.71 12.06 -19.92
C GLN A 50 15.16 11.63 -21.28
N GLN A 51 15.28 10.34 -21.63
CA GLN A 51 14.75 9.79 -22.88
C GLN A 51 13.21 9.85 -22.94
N ALA A 52 12.53 9.53 -21.86
CA ALA A 52 11.07 9.63 -21.78
C ALA A 52 10.60 11.08 -21.98
N ARG A 53 11.31 12.06 -21.38
CA ARG A 53 11.04 13.49 -21.57
C ARG A 53 11.28 13.94 -23.03
N ALA A 54 12.22 13.30 -23.74
CA ALA A 54 12.46 13.51 -25.16
C ALA A 54 11.41 12.81 -26.07
N GLY A 55 10.44 12.10 -25.50
CA GLY A 55 9.34 11.45 -26.21
C GLY A 55 9.53 9.96 -26.47
N SER A 56 10.53 9.30 -25.86
CA SER A 56 10.69 7.85 -26.00
C SER A 56 9.65 7.11 -25.16
N GLU A 57 8.67 6.49 -25.81
CA GLU A 57 7.67 5.65 -25.18
C GLU A 57 8.28 4.36 -24.58
N GLU A 58 9.31 3.81 -25.22
CA GLU A 58 10.03 2.64 -24.72
C GLU A 58 10.70 2.92 -23.37
N ALA A 59 11.37 4.09 -23.25
CA ALA A 59 11.97 4.51 -21.99
C ALA A 59 10.90 4.73 -20.91
N ARG A 60 9.77 5.32 -21.26
CA ARG A 60 8.62 5.51 -20.38
C ARG A 60 8.07 4.17 -19.88
N GLN A 61 7.86 3.21 -20.74
CA GLN A 61 7.39 1.87 -20.37
C GLN A 61 8.39 1.14 -19.47
N THR A 62 9.69 1.25 -19.76
CA THR A 62 10.76 0.68 -18.94
C THR A 62 10.78 1.29 -17.53
N LEU A 63 10.57 2.60 -17.42
CA LEU A 63 10.44 3.28 -16.12
C LEU A 63 9.23 2.77 -15.34
N ILE A 64 8.08 2.61 -15.99
CA ILE A 64 6.87 2.09 -15.34
C ILE A 64 7.14 0.68 -14.81
N GLN A 65 7.63 -0.22 -15.66
CA GLN A 65 7.90 -1.62 -15.29
C GLN A 65 8.92 -1.72 -14.15
N GLY A 66 10.00 -0.94 -14.20
CA GLY A 66 11.05 -0.93 -13.18
C GLY A 66 10.60 -0.39 -11.83
N ASN A 67 9.48 0.36 -11.79
CA ASN A 67 8.95 0.94 -10.56
C ASN A 67 7.67 0.24 -10.04
N LEU A 68 7.18 -0.83 -10.68
CA LEU A 68 6.00 -1.56 -10.18
C LEU A 68 6.21 -2.15 -8.77
N ARG A 69 7.43 -2.55 -8.42
CA ARG A 69 7.76 -3.00 -7.06
C ARG A 69 7.54 -1.91 -6.02
N LEU A 70 7.75 -0.65 -6.39
CA LEU A 70 7.46 0.49 -5.52
C LEU A 70 5.96 0.58 -5.22
N VAL A 71 5.10 0.41 -6.22
CA VAL A 71 3.64 0.36 -6.04
C VAL A 71 3.27 -0.74 -5.05
N LEU A 72 3.80 -1.96 -5.23
CA LEU A 72 3.56 -3.08 -4.32
C LEU A 72 3.96 -2.79 -2.88
N SER A 73 5.10 -2.11 -2.69
CA SER A 73 5.57 -1.73 -1.34
C SER A 73 4.65 -0.69 -0.68
N VAL A 74 4.07 0.21 -1.48
CA VAL A 74 3.12 1.22 -0.99
C VAL A 74 1.80 0.59 -0.61
N ILE A 75 1.27 -0.34 -1.42
CA ILE A 75 -0.01 -1.01 -1.16
C ILE A 75 0.00 -1.75 0.17
N LYS A 76 1.11 -2.38 0.54
CA LYS A 76 1.27 -3.05 1.85
C LYS A 76 0.96 -2.14 3.04
N LYS A 77 1.09 -0.82 2.90
CA LYS A 77 0.73 0.14 3.95
C LYS A 77 -0.78 0.35 4.09
N PHE A 78 -1.55 -0.15 3.14
CA PHE A 78 -3.01 -0.09 3.13
C PHE A 78 -3.66 -1.44 3.46
N ASP A 79 -2.85 -2.46 3.81
CA ASP A 79 -3.36 -3.74 4.31
C ASP A 79 -4.27 -3.52 5.53
N GLY A 80 -5.34 -4.31 5.63
CA GLY A 80 -6.35 -4.17 6.69
C GLY A 80 -7.53 -3.26 6.34
N ARG A 81 -7.56 -2.67 5.15
CA ARG A 81 -8.75 -2.06 4.57
C ARG A 81 -9.43 -3.12 3.71
N ASN A 82 -10.77 -3.26 3.82
CA ASN A 82 -11.57 -4.26 3.08
C ASN A 82 -11.65 -3.95 1.57
N GLU A 83 -10.53 -3.53 0.97
CA GLU A 83 -10.43 -3.22 -0.45
C GLU A 83 -9.65 -4.32 -1.17
N ASN A 84 -10.01 -4.56 -2.43
CA ASN A 84 -9.32 -5.54 -3.25
C ASN A 84 -7.87 -5.06 -3.52
N PRO A 85 -6.85 -5.86 -3.21
CA PRO A 85 -5.45 -5.52 -3.50
C PRO A 85 -5.19 -5.23 -4.98
N ASP A 86 -5.91 -5.89 -5.90
CA ASP A 86 -5.79 -5.67 -7.34
C ASP A 86 -6.24 -4.26 -7.74
N ASP A 87 -7.36 -3.79 -7.17
CA ASP A 87 -7.86 -2.43 -7.42
C ASP A 87 -6.89 -1.39 -6.88
N LEU A 88 -6.35 -1.61 -5.67
CA LEU A 88 -5.33 -0.73 -5.10
C LEU A 88 -4.06 -0.71 -5.95
N PHE A 89 -3.68 -1.86 -6.54
CA PHE A 89 -2.53 -1.94 -7.42
C PHE A 89 -2.75 -1.13 -8.71
N GLN A 90 -3.90 -1.31 -9.36
CA GLN A 90 -4.23 -0.58 -10.59
C GLN A 90 -4.26 0.94 -10.35
N VAL A 91 -4.91 1.37 -9.27
CA VAL A 91 -4.93 2.79 -8.86
C VAL A 91 -3.53 3.30 -8.53
N GLY A 92 -2.74 2.49 -7.85
CA GLY A 92 -1.34 2.79 -7.56
C GLY A 92 -0.50 2.96 -8.83
N CYS A 93 -0.73 2.12 -9.84
CA CYS A 93 -0.09 2.24 -11.16
C CYS A 93 -0.49 3.54 -11.87
N VAL A 94 -1.74 3.98 -11.77
CA VAL A 94 -2.16 5.29 -12.29
C VAL A 94 -1.37 6.43 -11.62
N GLY A 95 -1.21 6.35 -10.29
CA GLY A 95 -0.39 7.30 -9.53
C GLY A 95 1.08 7.29 -9.93
N LEU A 96 1.64 6.10 -10.19
CA LEU A 96 3.01 5.93 -10.68
C LEU A 96 3.19 6.57 -12.05
N ILE A 97 2.30 6.31 -13.01
CA ILE A 97 2.34 6.85 -14.38
C ILE A 97 2.29 8.37 -14.33
N LYS A 98 1.33 8.96 -13.60
CA LYS A 98 1.25 10.41 -13.41
C LYS A 98 2.52 10.97 -12.78
N GLY A 99 3.13 10.23 -11.85
CA GLY A 99 4.37 10.62 -11.22
C GLY A 99 5.55 10.62 -12.21
N ILE A 100 5.66 9.61 -13.05
CA ILE A 100 6.71 9.52 -14.09
C ILE A 100 6.57 10.64 -15.10
N ASP A 101 5.36 10.88 -15.61
CA ASP A 101 5.08 11.89 -16.61
C ASP A 101 5.35 13.33 -16.12
N ASN A 102 5.18 13.58 -14.82
CA ASN A 102 5.37 14.90 -14.22
C ASN A 102 6.71 15.06 -13.46
N PHE A 103 7.57 14.04 -13.46
CA PHE A 103 8.83 14.11 -12.73
C PHE A 103 9.82 15.09 -13.38
N ASN A 104 10.33 16.02 -12.59
CA ASN A 104 11.39 16.91 -13.05
C ASN A 104 12.76 16.29 -12.78
N VAL A 105 13.47 15.96 -13.87
CA VAL A 105 14.80 15.31 -13.84
C VAL A 105 15.90 16.26 -13.36
N ASP A 106 15.66 17.59 -13.46
CA ASP A 106 16.64 18.60 -13.11
C ASP A 106 16.79 18.76 -11.58
N LEU A 107 15.82 18.22 -10.84
CA LEU A 107 15.90 18.17 -9.38
C LEU A 107 16.82 17.02 -8.95
N ASP A 108 17.79 17.31 -8.08
CA ASP A 108 18.67 16.29 -7.52
C ASP A 108 17.99 15.53 -6.36
N VAL A 109 16.82 14.95 -6.65
CA VAL A 109 16.07 14.11 -5.72
C VAL A 109 15.91 12.70 -6.26
N PHE A 110 15.81 11.73 -5.37
CA PHE A 110 15.49 10.37 -5.79
C PHE A 110 14.08 10.30 -6.38
N PRO A 111 13.89 9.66 -7.56
CA PRO A 111 12.56 9.50 -8.14
C PRO A 111 11.52 8.93 -7.17
N SER A 112 11.91 7.96 -6.32
CA SER A 112 11.02 7.38 -5.33
C SER A 112 10.45 8.40 -4.32
N THR A 113 11.21 9.44 -3.99
CA THR A 113 10.77 10.51 -3.08
C THR A 113 9.57 11.28 -3.65
N TYR A 114 9.50 11.41 -4.97
CA TYR A 114 8.40 12.03 -5.67
C TYR A 114 7.28 11.04 -6.03
N LEU A 115 7.64 9.84 -6.48
CA LEU A 115 6.69 8.83 -6.96
C LEU A 115 5.82 8.28 -5.82
N VAL A 116 6.39 8.04 -4.62
CA VAL A 116 5.64 7.49 -3.47
C VAL A 116 4.47 8.39 -3.06
N PRO A 117 4.63 9.71 -2.84
CA PRO A 117 3.50 10.60 -2.57
C PRO A 117 2.43 10.60 -3.66
N MET A 118 2.80 10.51 -4.93
CA MET A 118 1.87 10.45 -6.05
C MET A 118 1.02 9.17 -6.00
N ILE A 119 1.66 8.01 -5.80
CA ILE A 119 0.97 6.72 -5.64
C ILE A 119 0.03 6.75 -4.43
N VAL A 120 0.52 7.19 -3.28
CA VAL A 120 -0.29 7.30 -2.04
C VAL A 120 -1.47 8.25 -2.23
N GLY A 121 -1.25 9.36 -2.94
CA GLY A 121 -2.29 10.36 -3.23
C GLY A 121 -3.45 9.77 -4.02
N GLU A 122 -3.16 9.02 -5.11
CA GLU A 122 -4.20 8.38 -5.92
C GLU A 122 -4.92 7.27 -5.14
N ILE A 123 -4.21 6.44 -4.39
CA ILE A 123 -4.83 5.41 -3.54
C ILE A 123 -5.75 6.04 -2.50
N ARG A 124 -5.32 7.10 -1.80
CA ARG A 124 -6.16 7.79 -0.82
C ARG A 124 -7.38 8.44 -1.46
N ARG A 125 -7.23 8.98 -2.67
CA ARG A 125 -8.33 9.53 -3.43
C ARG A 125 -9.36 8.46 -3.77
N TYR A 126 -8.91 7.34 -4.32
CA TYR A 126 -9.75 6.18 -4.61
C TYR A 126 -10.51 5.69 -3.37
N LEU A 127 -9.82 5.44 -2.26
CA LEU A 127 -10.42 4.99 -1.00
C LEU A 127 -11.47 5.96 -0.45
N ARG A 128 -11.28 7.27 -0.67
CA ARG A 128 -12.26 8.28 -0.26
C ARG A 128 -13.49 8.28 -1.15
N ASP A 129 -13.29 8.10 -2.46
CA ASP A 129 -14.35 8.24 -3.47
C ASP A 129 -15.12 6.91 -3.66
N ASN A 130 -14.50 5.76 -3.34
CA ASN A 130 -15.07 4.41 -3.43
C ASN A 130 -15.82 3.96 -2.16
N SER A 131 -15.96 4.82 -1.15
CA SER A 131 -16.76 4.47 0.02
C SER A 131 -18.25 4.39 -0.36
N SER A 132 -18.94 3.32 0.09
CA SER A 132 -20.38 3.09 -0.16
C SER A 132 -21.27 4.24 0.27
N VAL A 133 -20.84 5.03 1.24
CA VAL A 133 -21.51 6.25 1.69
C VAL A 133 -20.57 7.44 1.48
N ARG A 134 -20.99 8.38 0.64
CA ARG A 134 -20.27 9.62 0.40
C ARG A 134 -20.45 10.57 1.57
N VAL A 135 -19.44 10.67 2.42
CA VAL A 135 -19.40 11.63 3.54
C VAL A 135 -18.69 12.91 3.09
N SER A 136 -19.28 14.07 3.34
CA SER A 136 -18.66 15.38 3.05
C SER A 136 -17.35 15.56 3.83
N ARG A 137 -16.44 16.38 3.30
CA ARG A 137 -15.15 16.68 3.99
C ARG A 137 -15.38 17.26 5.37
N SER A 138 -16.28 18.25 5.49
CA SER A 138 -16.59 18.89 6.77
C SER A 138 -17.09 17.91 7.83
N MET A 139 -17.96 16.95 7.45
CA MET A 139 -18.46 15.93 8.36
C MET A 139 -17.34 14.98 8.81
N ARG A 140 -16.45 14.60 7.89
CA ARG A 140 -15.30 13.74 8.19
C ARG A 140 -14.30 14.44 9.12
N ASP A 141 -14.03 15.72 8.89
CA ASP A 141 -13.16 16.56 9.74
C ASP A 141 -13.75 16.73 11.13
N THR A 142 -15.08 16.93 11.23
CA THR A 142 -15.77 17.00 12.51
C THR A 142 -15.69 15.66 13.26
N ALA A 143 -15.95 14.55 12.59
CA ALA A 143 -15.84 13.22 13.19
C ALA A 143 -14.40 12.95 13.71
N TYR A 144 -13.38 13.34 12.96
CA TYR A 144 -11.99 13.21 13.38
C TYR A 144 -11.68 14.04 14.64
N LYS A 145 -12.15 15.30 14.68
CA LYS A 145 -11.99 16.15 15.89
C LYS A 145 -12.69 15.56 17.10
N VAL A 146 -13.88 14.98 16.93
CA VAL A 146 -14.62 14.33 18.01
C VAL A 146 -13.87 13.10 18.53
N LEU A 147 -13.31 12.27 17.63
CA LEU A 147 -12.49 11.12 18.02
C LEU A 147 -11.25 11.54 18.80
N GLN A 148 -10.53 12.56 18.34
CA GLN A 148 -9.37 13.09 19.07
C GLN A 148 -9.74 13.63 20.45
N ALA A 149 -10.84 14.39 20.55
CA ALA A 149 -11.32 14.89 21.83
C ALA A 149 -11.70 13.75 22.80
N LYS A 150 -12.34 12.70 22.27
CA LYS A 150 -12.67 11.50 23.04
C LYS A 150 -11.41 10.80 23.57
N GLU A 151 -10.41 10.57 22.68
CA GLU A 151 -9.15 9.92 23.07
C GLU A 151 -8.42 10.73 24.14
N LYS A 152 -8.37 12.05 23.98
CA LYS A 152 -7.77 12.96 24.97
C LYS A 152 -8.50 12.88 26.31
N TYR A 153 -9.83 12.94 26.29
CA TYR A 153 -10.63 12.86 27.51
C TYR A 153 -10.43 11.53 28.25
N VAL A 154 -10.41 10.41 27.52
CA VAL A 154 -10.16 9.09 28.11
C VAL A 154 -8.75 9.01 28.71
N ALA A 155 -7.74 9.57 28.03
CA ALA A 155 -6.37 9.57 28.55
C ALA A 155 -6.19 10.44 29.81
N GLU A 156 -7.00 11.49 29.98
CA GLU A 156 -6.95 12.41 31.14
C GLU A 156 -7.76 11.88 32.35
N HIS A 157 -8.69 10.93 32.12
CA HIS A 157 -9.64 10.48 33.17
C HIS A 157 -9.55 8.98 33.46
N GLN A 158 -8.53 8.27 32.96
CA GLN A 158 -8.10 6.95 33.39
C GLN A 158 -6.92 7.06 34.34
#